data_0ad3fb778858f581a71de51fe81443ab
#
_entry.id   0ad3fb778858f581a71de51fe81443ab
#
_cell.length_a   1.000
_cell.length_b   1.000
_cell.length_c   1.000
_cell.angle_alpha   90.00
_cell.angle_beta   90.00
_cell.angle_gamma   90.00
#
_symmetry.space_group_name_H-M   'P 1'
#
loop_
_entity.id
_entity.type
_entity.pdbx_description
1 polymer ?
#
loop_
_entity_poly.entity_id
_entity_poly.type
_entity_poly.pdbx_seq_one_letter_code
_entity_poly.pdbx_strand_id
1 'polypeptide(L)'
;MRDWQLTSNDPLTLTLATDARLANTDYVNDQIWELTLGKGSPPAIAVQTTFGLRARIMRMFPRFHENDHTVIDPGQFVRKPTIQVCQPNTIRLEGSPLEGIDLSMEFWVPLSQAICGRVLLKNQSDRNRQ
;
A
#
# COMPACT_ATOMS: atom_id res chain seq x y z
N MET A 1 3.24 -19.99 -5.48
CA MET A 1 3.04 -18.57 -5.12
C MET A 1 1.99 -18.02 -6.06
N ARG A 2 0.95 -17.40 -5.57
CA ARG A 2 -0.04 -16.77 -6.45
C ARG A 2 0.46 -15.39 -6.84
N ASP A 3 0.71 -15.20 -8.12
CA ASP A 3 0.96 -13.87 -8.66
C ASP A 3 -0.36 -13.13 -8.78
N TRP A 4 -0.59 -12.21 -7.87
CA TRP A 4 -1.74 -11.33 -7.93
C TRP A 4 -1.37 -10.11 -8.78
N GLN A 5 -1.69 -10.16 -10.06
CA GLN A 5 -1.61 -8.99 -10.93
C GLN A 5 -2.91 -8.21 -10.80
N LEU A 6 -2.80 -7.00 -10.27
CA LEU A 6 -3.92 -6.08 -10.20
C LEU A 6 -4.10 -5.41 -11.56
N THR A 7 -5.29 -5.50 -12.09
CA THR A 7 -5.71 -4.68 -13.22
C THR A 7 -6.41 -3.41 -12.71
N SER A 8 -6.57 -2.41 -13.56
CA SER A 8 -7.29 -1.17 -13.21
C SER A 8 -8.75 -1.41 -12.78
N ASN A 9 -9.28 -2.59 -13.06
CA ASN A 9 -10.67 -2.97 -12.75
C ASN A 9 -10.77 -3.91 -11.54
N ASP A 10 -9.66 -4.25 -10.89
CA ASP A 10 -9.61 -5.19 -9.77
C ASP A 10 -9.13 -4.47 -8.50
N PRO A 11 -9.96 -3.63 -7.88
CA PRO A 11 -9.58 -3.01 -6.62
C PRO A 11 -9.47 -4.06 -5.52
N LEU A 12 -8.35 -4.07 -4.82
CA LEU A 12 -8.05 -5.02 -3.75
C LEU A 12 -7.93 -4.30 -2.41
N THR A 13 -8.41 -4.94 -1.36
CA THR A 13 -8.18 -4.55 0.02
C THR A 13 -7.53 -5.70 0.77
N LEU A 14 -6.38 -5.44 1.37
CA LEU A 14 -5.64 -6.37 2.22
C LEU A 14 -5.70 -5.86 3.66
N THR A 15 -6.04 -6.74 4.57
CA THR A 15 -6.14 -6.42 6.00
C THR A 15 -4.86 -6.80 6.72
N LEU A 16 -4.35 -5.88 7.53
CA LEU A 16 -3.19 -6.04 8.37
C LEU A 16 -3.58 -5.88 9.84
N ALA A 17 -3.18 -6.82 10.68
CA ALA A 17 -3.39 -6.75 12.13
C ALA A 17 -2.21 -7.37 12.87
N THR A 18 -1.87 -6.82 14.02
CA THR A 18 -0.96 -7.50 14.95
C THR A 18 -1.65 -8.66 15.58
N ASP A 19 -0.97 -9.78 15.59
CA ASP A 19 -1.13 -10.91 16.52
C ASP A 19 -2.57 -11.23 17.02
N ALA A 20 -3.56 -10.94 16.20
CA ALA A 20 -4.97 -11.18 16.49
C ALA A 20 -5.31 -12.67 16.74
N ARG A 21 -4.31 -13.56 16.65
CA ARG A 21 -4.51 -15.00 16.82
C ARG A 21 -4.18 -15.52 18.21
N LEU A 22 -3.42 -14.77 18.99
CA LEU A 22 -2.86 -15.24 20.27
C LEU A 22 -3.32 -14.43 21.48
N ALA A 23 -3.97 -13.30 21.28
CA ALA A 23 -4.50 -12.47 22.34
C ALA A 23 -6.02 -12.29 22.23
N ASN A 24 -6.67 -12.02 23.34
CA ASN A 24 -8.06 -11.59 23.32
C ASN A 24 -8.14 -10.25 22.59
N THR A 25 -8.97 -10.17 21.55
CA THR A 25 -9.17 -8.94 20.80
C THR A 25 -9.84 -7.89 21.69
N ASP A 26 -9.18 -6.77 21.87
CA ASP A 26 -9.78 -5.59 22.49
C ASP A 26 -10.47 -4.75 21.39
N TYR A 27 -11.75 -4.96 21.21
CA TYR A 27 -12.55 -4.27 20.19
C TYR A 27 -12.60 -2.75 20.36
N VAL A 28 -12.17 -2.22 21.48
CA VAL A 28 -12.14 -0.79 21.77
C VAL A 28 -10.81 -0.17 21.37
N ASN A 29 -9.70 -0.86 21.60
CA ASN A 29 -8.35 -0.32 21.46
C ASN A 29 -7.53 -0.94 20.31
N ASP A 30 -7.87 -2.15 19.89
CA ASP A 30 -7.16 -2.80 18.80
C ASP A 30 -7.58 -2.22 17.46
N GLN A 31 -6.59 -1.81 16.67
CA GLN A 31 -6.81 -1.27 15.33
C GLN A 31 -6.50 -2.31 14.26
N ILE A 32 -7.34 -2.34 13.26
CA ILE A 32 -7.13 -3.10 12.03
C ILE A 32 -6.75 -2.10 10.94
N TRP A 33 -5.65 -2.37 10.26
CA TRP A 33 -5.14 -1.56 9.17
C TRP A 33 -5.51 -2.19 7.83
N GLU A 34 -5.83 -1.37 6.87
CA GLU A 34 -6.11 -1.79 5.50
C GLU A 34 -5.12 -1.18 4.54
N LEU A 35 -4.56 -2.01 3.67
CA LEU A 35 -3.90 -1.58 2.46
C LEU A 35 -4.88 -1.74 1.30
N THR A 36 -5.28 -0.64 0.70
CA THR A 36 -6.16 -0.62 -0.46
C THR A 36 -5.35 -0.34 -1.73
N LEU A 37 -5.65 -1.09 -2.79
CA LEU A 37 -5.00 -0.97 -4.09
C LEU A 37 -6.09 -0.66 -5.12
N GLY A 38 -5.98 0.49 -5.78
CA GLY A 38 -6.93 0.93 -6.80
C GLY A 38 -8.30 1.36 -6.28
N LYS A 39 -8.46 1.55 -4.97
CA LYS A 39 -9.71 2.04 -4.34
C LYS A 39 -9.61 3.49 -3.90
N GLY A 40 -10.77 4.10 -3.74
CA GLY A 40 -10.93 5.43 -3.18
C GLY A 40 -10.94 6.53 -4.24
N SER A 41 -10.96 7.77 -3.78
CA SER A 41 -10.94 8.96 -4.64
C SER A 41 -9.78 9.87 -4.19
N PRO A 42 -8.70 9.93 -4.98
CA PRO A 42 -8.43 9.14 -6.18
C PRO A 42 -8.11 7.66 -5.87
N PRO A 43 -8.22 6.75 -6.86
CA PRO A 43 -7.69 5.39 -6.74
C PRO A 43 -6.19 5.43 -6.47
N ALA A 44 -5.72 4.67 -5.47
CA ALA A 44 -4.33 4.73 -5.04
C ALA A 44 -3.88 3.43 -4.35
N ILE A 45 -2.59 3.31 -4.09
CA ILE A 45 -2.05 2.41 -3.06
C ILE A 45 -2.16 3.16 -1.73
N ALA A 46 -3.15 2.87 -0.92
CA ALA A 46 -3.43 3.65 0.27
C ALA A 46 -3.47 2.81 1.54
N VAL A 47 -2.93 3.38 2.60
CA VAL A 47 -3.04 2.85 3.96
C VAL A 47 -4.13 3.61 4.69
N GLN A 48 -5.04 2.90 5.32
CA GLN A 48 -6.10 3.44 6.15
C GLN A 48 -6.36 2.52 7.34
N THR A 49 -7.01 3.04 8.38
CA THR A 49 -7.47 2.22 9.50
C THR A 49 -8.99 2.13 9.50
N THR A 50 -9.49 0.95 9.87
CA THR A 50 -10.93 0.70 10.03
C THR A 50 -11.42 0.96 11.46
N PHE A 51 -10.50 1.32 12.37
CA PHE A 51 -10.83 1.54 13.77
C PHE A 51 -11.73 2.74 13.97
N GLY A 52 -12.97 2.47 14.37
CA GLY A 52 -13.94 3.44 14.81
C GLY A 52 -14.37 4.47 13.75
N LEU A 53 -15.34 5.29 14.12
CA LEU A 53 -15.85 6.38 13.30
C LEU A 53 -14.82 7.48 13.05
N ARG A 54 -13.84 7.63 13.95
CA ARG A 54 -12.82 8.68 13.90
C ARG A 54 -11.73 8.41 12.85
N ALA A 55 -11.47 7.15 12.55
CA ALA A 55 -10.37 6.75 11.68
C ALA A 55 -10.77 6.67 10.19
N ARG A 56 -12.03 6.78 9.85
CA ARG A 56 -12.51 6.74 8.45
C ARG A 56 -11.96 7.85 7.57
N ILE A 57 -11.40 8.89 8.16
CA ILE A 57 -10.87 10.06 7.43
C ILE A 57 -9.37 9.92 7.18
N MET A 58 -8.67 9.03 7.91
CA MET A 58 -7.24 8.86 7.73
C MET A 58 -6.97 7.95 6.54
N ARG A 59 -6.39 8.53 5.50
CA ARG A 59 -5.95 7.81 4.31
C ARG A 59 -4.64 8.41 3.83
N MET A 60 -3.59 7.60 3.81
CA MET A 60 -2.27 7.98 3.31
C MET A 60 -1.98 7.23 2.02
N PHE A 61 -1.50 7.93 1.02
CA PHE A 61 -1.10 7.34 -0.25
C PHE A 61 0.01 8.14 -0.93
N PRO A 62 0.93 7.48 -1.65
CA PRO A 62 1.98 8.14 -2.39
C PRO A 62 1.43 8.78 -3.66
N ARG A 63 2.09 9.84 -4.09
CA ARG A 63 1.98 10.42 -5.43
C ARG A 63 3.36 10.38 -6.07
N PHE A 64 3.43 9.92 -7.28
CA PHE A 64 4.65 9.91 -8.06
C PHE A 64 4.57 11.00 -9.10
N HIS A 65 5.48 11.96 -9.03
CA HIS A 65 5.47 13.14 -9.90
C HIS A 65 6.81 13.26 -10.61
N GLU A 66 6.75 13.44 -11.91
CA GLU A 66 7.92 13.72 -12.76
C GLU A 66 7.51 14.73 -13.83
N ASN A 67 8.19 15.86 -13.86
CA ASN A 67 7.81 16.99 -14.73
C ASN A 67 6.35 17.39 -14.50
N ASP A 68 5.51 17.39 -15.54
CA ASP A 68 4.09 17.71 -15.47
C ASP A 68 3.19 16.48 -15.34
N HIS A 69 3.77 15.29 -15.14
CA HIS A 69 3.05 14.05 -15.06
C HIS A 69 2.96 13.54 -13.60
N THR A 70 1.76 13.27 -13.14
CA THR A 70 1.50 12.72 -11.79
C THR A 70 0.77 11.39 -11.91
N VAL A 71 1.30 10.37 -11.25
CA VAL A 71 0.70 9.04 -11.17
C VAL A 71 0.32 8.75 -9.72
N ILE A 72 -0.92 8.38 -9.51
CA ILE A 72 -1.49 8.01 -8.19
C ILE A 72 -2.13 6.63 -8.29
N ASP A 73 -2.92 6.41 -9.34
CA ASP A 73 -3.65 5.17 -9.58
C ASP A 73 -2.67 4.05 -9.95
N PRO A 74 -2.61 2.96 -9.16
CA PRO A 74 -1.75 1.82 -9.47
C PRO A 74 -2.12 1.13 -10.80
N GLY A 75 -3.34 1.32 -11.29
CA GLY A 75 -3.77 0.87 -12.61
C GLY A 75 -3.06 1.58 -13.77
N GLN A 76 -2.51 2.77 -13.52
CA GLN A 76 -1.76 3.58 -14.49
C GLN A 76 -0.24 3.38 -14.41
N PHE A 77 0.24 2.56 -13.49
CA PHE A 77 1.66 2.25 -13.39
C PHE A 77 2.17 1.58 -14.65
N VAL A 78 3.39 1.89 -15.06
CA VAL A 78 4.08 1.25 -16.20
C VAL A 78 4.20 -0.26 -15.97
N ARG A 79 4.60 -0.67 -14.76
CA ARG A 79 4.50 -2.03 -14.28
C ARG A 79 3.59 -2.05 -13.06
N LYS A 80 2.42 -2.66 -13.19
CA LYS A 80 1.41 -2.74 -12.14
C LYS A 80 1.97 -3.39 -10.88
N PRO A 81 1.49 -3.00 -9.70
CA PRO A 81 1.93 -3.60 -8.44
C PRO A 81 1.64 -5.09 -8.39
N THR A 82 2.63 -5.85 -7.96
CA THR A 82 2.51 -7.28 -7.61
C THR A 82 2.78 -7.46 -6.13
N ILE A 83 1.99 -8.31 -5.48
CA ILE A 83 2.15 -8.62 -4.07
C ILE A 83 3.20 -9.71 -3.93
N GLN A 84 4.33 -9.38 -3.30
CA GLN A 84 5.45 -10.29 -3.07
C GLN A 84 5.31 -11.06 -1.75
N VAL A 85 4.80 -10.39 -0.73
CA VAL A 85 4.57 -10.96 0.61
C VAL A 85 3.21 -10.51 1.09
N CYS A 86 2.43 -11.44 1.61
CA CYS A 86 1.18 -11.17 2.30
C CYS A 86 1.10 -12.08 3.53
N GLN A 87 1.37 -11.51 4.68
CA GLN A 87 1.28 -12.13 5.99
C GLN A 87 0.26 -11.35 6.84
N PRO A 88 -0.24 -11.90 7.96
CA PRO A 88 -1.25 -11.19 8.76
C PRO A 88 -0.85 -9.79 9.20
N ASN A 89 0.44 -9.55 9.43
CA ASN A 89 0.97 -8.28 9.89
C ASN A 89 1.94 -7.60 8.93
N THR A 90 2.19 -8.17 7.74
CA THR A 90 3.18 -7.63 6.80
C THR A 90 2.72 -7.83 5.36
N ILE A 91 2.83 -6.78 4.57
CA ILE A 91 2.61 -6.83 3.12
C ILE A 91 3.79 -6.14 2.42
N ARG A 92 4.31 -6.79 1.38
CA ARG A 92 5.28 -6.19 0.47
C ARG A 92 4.77 -6.29 -0.96
N LEU A 93 4.90 -5.18 -1.68
CA LEU A 93 4.54 -5.09 -3.09
C LEU A 93 5.64 -4.41 -3.89
N GLU A 94 5.72 -4.75 -5.17
CA GLU A 94 6.65 -4.18 -6.12
C GLU A 94 5.93 -3.77 -7.39
N GLY A 95 6.40 -2.69 -8.01
CA GLY A 95 5.83 -2.15 -9.24
C GLY A 95 6.77 -1.14 -9.90
N SER A 96 6.25 -0.41 -10.87
CA SER A 96 6.95 0.72 -11.49
C SER A 96 5.94 1.82 -11.78
N PRO A 97 5.92 2.90 -11.01
CA PRO A 97 4.96 3.97 -11.23
C PRO A 97 5.27 4.79 -12.49
N LEU A 98 6.54 4.92 -12.83
CA LEU A 98 7.07 5.70 -13.95
C LEU A 98 8.10 4.85 -14.70
N GLU A 99 8.31 5.17 -15.98
CA GLU A 99 9.31 4.48 -16.79
C GLU A 99 10.71 4.61 -16.20
N GLY A 100 11.41 3.47 -16.03
CA GLY A 100 12.76 3.40 -15.45
C GLY A 100 12.81 3.66 -13.93
N ILE A 101 11.69 3.67 -13.23
CA ILE A 101 11.64 3.75 -11.77
C ILE A 101 11.04 2.47 -11.21
N ASP A 102 11.84 1.71 -10.48
CA ASP A 102 11.35 0.59 -9.69
C ASP A 102 10.89 1.06 -8.30
N LEU A 103 9.74 0.57 -7.90
CA LEU A 103 9.12 0.82 -6.61
C LEU A 103 9.04 -0.49 -5.82
N SER A 104 9.49 -0.45 -4.57
CA SER A 104 9.18 -1.47 -3.57
C SER A 104 8.55 -0.78 -2.36
N MET A 105 7.40 -1.27 -1.93
CA MET A 105 6.69 -0.80 -0.74
C MET A 105 6.48 -1.97 0.21
N GLU A 106 6.78 -1.74 1.47
CA GLU A 106 6.56 -2.71 2.54
C GLU A 106 5.83 -2.02 3.68
N PHE A 107 4.77 -2.66 4.18
CA PHE A 107 3.99 -2.19 5.31
C PHE A 107 3.91 -3.30 6.34
N TRP A 108 4.06 -2.94 7.62
CA TRP A 108 3.92 -3.88 8.72
C TRP A 108 3.30 -3.21 9.94
N VAL A 109 2.62 -4.01 10.73
CA VAL A 109 1.92 -3.58 11.96
C VAL A 109 2.69 -4.15 13.16
N PRO A 110 3.57 -3.36 13.79
CA PRO A 110 4.32 -3.84 14.97
C PRO A 110 3.46 -3.87 16.23
N LEU A 111 2.51 -2.95 16.32
CA LEU A 111 1.55 -2.80 17.42
C LEU A 111 0.20 -2.47 16.83
N SER A 112 -0.87 -2.79 17.55
CA SER A 112 -2.24 -2.54 17.11
C SER A 112 -2.48 -1.08 16.70
N GLN A 113 -1.93 -0.12 17.43
CA GLN A 113 -2.11 1.31 17.19
C GLN A 113 -1.11 1.93 16.20
N ALA A 114 -0.21 1.12 15.62
CA ALA A 114 0.84 1.63 14.77
C ALA A 114 1.02 0.79 13.50
N ILE A 115 1.09 1.46 12.36
CA ILE A 115 1.56 0.89 11.12
C ILE A 115 2.87 1.56 10.72
N CYS A 116 3.82 0.76 10.28
CA CYS A 116 5.07 1.20 9.70
C CYS A 116 5.08 0.94 8.21
N GLY A 117 5.80 1.78 7.47
CA GLY A 117 5.97 1.58 6.04
C GLY A 117 7.37 1.98 5.59
N ARG A 118 7.86 1.27 4.58
CA ARG A 118 9.10 1.58 3.88
C ARG A 118 8.80 1.66 2.39
N VAL A 119 9.22 2.74 1.77
CA VAL A 119 9.13 2.95 0.33
C VAL A 119 10.54 3.09 -0.22
N LEU A 120 10.88 2.27 -1.19
CA LEU A 120 12.15 2.32 -1.90
C LEU A 120 11.86 2.63 -3.37
N LEU A 121 12.52 3.66 -3.88
CA LEU A 121 12.52 4.00 -5.29
C LEU A 121 13.93 3.81 -5.84
N LYS A 122 14.04 3.05 -6.91
CA LYS A 122 15.30 2.84 -7.61
C LYS A 122 15.20 3.35 -9.03
N ASN A 123 16.04 4.33 -9.35
CA ASN A 123 16.19 4.80 -10.72
C ASN A 123 17.05 3.81 -11.50
N GLN A 124 16.46 3.19 -12.51
CA GLN A 124 17.12 2.26 -13.44
C GLN A 124 17.56 2.95 -14.73
N SER A 125 17.25 4.24 -14.89
CA SER A 125 17.62 5.01 -16.08
C SER A 125 18.93 5.76 -15.87
N ASP A 126 19.63 6.05 -16.98
CA ASP A 126 20.85 6.87 -16.95
C ASP A 126 20.57 8.38 -16.77
N ARG A 127 19.32 8.76 -16.55
CA ARG A 127 18.90 10.15 -16.39
C ARG A 127 18.79 10.52 -14.92
N ASN A 128 19.34 11.68 -14.56
CA ASN A 128 19.02 12.28 -13.26
C ASN A 128 17.56 12.73 -13.28
N ARG A 129 16.80 12.32 -12.26
CA ARG A 129 15.39 12.66 -12.09
C ARG A 129 15.20 13.51 -10.84
N GLN A 130 14.37 14.50 -10.96
CA GLN A 130 13.94 15.38 -9.85
C GLN A 130 12.47 15.12 -9.53
#